data_ad8ae32f2dc89503e06804f663726ed7
#
_entry.id   ad8ae32f2dc89503e06804f663726ed7
#
_cell.length_a   1.000
_cell.length_b   1.000
_cell.length_c   1.000
_cell.angle_alpha   90.00
_cell.angle_beta   90.00
_cell.angle_gamma   90.00
#
_symmetry.space_group_name_H-M   'P 1'
#
loop_
_entity.id
_entity.type
_entity.pdbx_description
1 polymer ?
#
loop_
_entity_poly.entity_id
_entity_poly.type
_entity_poly.pdbx_seq_one_letter_code
_entity_poly.pdbx_strand_id
1 'polypeptide(L)'
;MNPNPNPNPIRLHVISASVRPTSAARPLAHWAAAQARARFEVTPVDLAEIALPFLDEPEYASTGIYAHAHTRAWSALVDSADAFLFVLPMYNGGFTAPFKNAIDFLYREWQGKPAGLLSYSAGGSGGAPAGRMLRPVLESVGMVPTEASAAVPGITGLVTADGFRAPEGLAAELAAVLDELAALARTPVSA
;
A
#
# COMPACT_ATOMS: atom_id res chain seq x y z
N MET A 1 29.36 3.07 18.51
CA MET A 1 28.22 2.61 19.33
C MET A 1 27.08 2.35 18.38
N ASN A 2 26.66 1.10 18.23
CA ASN A 2 25.52 0.74 17.38
C ASN A 2 24.26 1.34 18.00
N PRO A 3 23.42 2.08 17.24
CA PRO A 3 22.16 2.55 17.81
C PRO A 3 21.32 1.32 18.17
N ASN A 4 20.77 1.36 19.38
CA ASN A 4 19.93 0.34 19.98
C ASN A 4 18.87 -0.16 18.97
N PRO A 5 18.80 -1.44 18.60
CA PRO A 5 17.73 -1.93 17.75
C PRO A 5 16.41 -1.70 18.47
N ASN A 6 15.48 -1.01 17.80
CA ASN A 6 14.13 -0.80 18.31
C ASN A 6 13.55 -2.17 18.74
N PRO A 7 13.11 -2.35 19.99
CA PRO A 7 12.66 -3.65 20.47
C PRO A 7 11.45 -4.22 19.73
N ASN A 8 10.73 -3.39 18.97
CA ASN A 8 9.63 -3.83 18.10
C ASN A 8 9.90 -3.39 16.66
N PRO A 9 10.06 -4.33 15.70
CA PRO A 9 10.16 -4.00 14.29
C PRO A 9 8.87 -3.32 13.82
N ILE A 10 9.00 -2.33 12.91
CA ILE A 10 7.85 -1.68 12.27
C ILE A 10 7.18 -2.70 11.34
N ARG A 11 5.88 -2.94 11.53
CA ARG A 11 5.08 -3.85 10.70
C ARG A 11 4.59 -3.10 9.47
N LEU A 12 5.13 -3.47 8.31
CA LEU A 12 4.75 -2.90 7.02
C LEU A 12 3.85 -3.87 6.25
N HIS A 13 2.64 -3.44 5.90
CA HIS A 13 1.82 -4.17 4.94
C HIS A 13 2.06 -3.66 3.52
N VAL A 14 2.48 -4.56 2.62
CA VAL A 14 2.65 -4.27 1.19
C VAL A 14 1.40 -4.75 0.46
N ILE A 15 0.53 -3.80 0.09
CA ILE A 15 -0.80 -4.12 -0.44
C ILE A 15 -0.80 -4.04 -1.97
N SER A 16 -1.06 -5.17 -2.63
CA SER A 16 -1.35 -5.25 -4.07
C SER A 16 -2.77 -4.76 -4.33
N ALA A 17 -2.91 -3.59 -4.97
CA ALA A 17 -4.18 -2.89 -5.17
C ALA A 17 -4.94 -3.30 -6.44
N SER A 18 -4.62 -4.45 -7.03
CA SER A 18 -5.27 -4.95 -8.26
C SER A 18 -5.86 -6.33 -8.04
N VAL A 19 -7.11 -6.50 -8.42
CA VAL A 19 -7.81 -7.80 -8.37
C VAL A 19 -7.84 -8.54 -9.71
N ARG A 20 -7.15 -8.03 -10.75
CA ARG A 20 -7.10 -8.69 -12.06
C ARG A 20 -6.28 -9.99 -11.97
N PRO A 21 -6.75 -11.13 -12.53
CA PRO A 21 -6.02 -12.39 -12.48
C PRO A 21 -4.61 -12.33 -13.06
N THR A 22 -4.40 -11.54 -14.13
CA THR A 22 -3.11 -11.35 -14.81
C THR A 22 -2.43 -10.05 -14.39
N SER A 23 -2.63 -9.61 -13.14
CA SER A 23 -2.10 -8.35 -12.67
C SER A 23 -0.58 -8.39 -12.49
N ALA A 24 0.11 -7.35 -12.95
CA ALA A 24 1.51 -7.10 -12.65
C ALA A 24 1.74 -6.66 -11.19
N ALA A 25 0.67 -6.37 -10.42
CA ALA A 25 0.79 -5.93 -9.04
C ALA A 25 1.46 -6.98 -8.14
N ARG A 26 1.10 -8.26 -8.29
CA ARG A 26 1.66 -9.35 -7.46
C ARG A 26 3.18 -9.48 -7.56
N PRO A 27 3.76 -9.70 -8.76
CA PRO A 27 5.22 -9.81 -8.87
C PRO A 27 5.94 -8.51 -8.46
N LEU A 28 5.36 -7.34 -8.73
CA LEU A 28 5.90 -6.06 -8.28
C LEU A 28 5.83 -5.92 -6.75
N ALA A 29 4.71 -6.30 -6.13
CA ALA A 29 4.55 -6.28 -4.67
C ALA A 29 5.51 -7.26 -3.97
N HIS A 30 5.72 -8.45 -4.53
CA HIS A 30 6.70 -9.40 -4.01
C HIS A 30 8.12 -8.84 -4.06
N TRP A 31 8.50 -8.21 -5.18
CA TRP A 31 9.79 -7.54 -5.29
C TRP A 31 9.93 -6.41 -4.26
N ALA A 32 8.93 -5.54 -4.14
CA ALA A 32 8.95 -4.44 -3.19
C ALA A 32 9.01 -4.92 -1.73
N ALA A 33 8.26 -5.97 -1.41
CA ALA A 33 8.31 -6.62 -0.09
C ALA A 33 9.72 -7.16 0.23
N ALA A 34 10.40 -7.76 -0.76
CA ALA A 34 11.78 -8.23 -0.57
C ALA A 34 12.74 -7.05 -0.27
N GLN A 35 12.59 -5.91 -0.95
CA GLN A 35 13.40 -4.70 -0.69
C GLN A 35 13.13 -4.13 0.72
N ALA A 36 11.89 -4.21 1.20
CA ALA A 36 11.48 -3.65 2.49
C ALA A 36 11.96 -4.44 3.71
N ARG A 37 12.24 -5.76 3.58
CA ARG A 37 12.60 -6.65 4.71
C ARG A 37 13.86 -6.24 5.48
N ALA A 38 14.74 -5.45 4.89
CA ALA A 38 15.90 -4.93 5.60
C ALA A 38 15.55 -3.90 6.69
N ARG A 39 14.35 -3.31 6.65
CA ARG A 39 13.90 -2.21 7.51
C ARG A 39 12.65 -2.53 8.32
N PHE A 40 11.84 -3.50 7.84
CA PHE A 40 10.48 -3.77 8.33
C PHE A 40 10.23 -5.26 8.54
N GLU A 41 9.31 -5.57 9.44
CA GLU A 41 8.58 -6.82 9.42
C GLU A 41 7.48 -6.69 8.35
N VAL A 42 7.59 -7.49 7.25
CA VAL A 42 6.78 -7.27 6.05
C VAL A 42 5.71 -8.33 5.89
N THR A 43 4.46 -7.90 5.77
CA THR A 43 3.31 -8.74 5.42
C THR A 43 2.81 -8.36 4.02
N PRO A 44 2.98 -9.22 3.00
CA PRO A 44 2.32 -9.04 1.71
C PRO A 44 0.82 -9.26 1.84
N VAL A 45 0.02 -8.37 1.22
CA VAL A 45 -1.44 -8.45 1.20
C VAL A 45 -1.92 -8.31 -0.25
N ASP A 46 -2.75 -9.26 -0.72
CA ASP A 46 -3.35 -9.20 -2.06
C ASP A 46 -4.86 -8.94 -1.94
N LEU A 47 -5.34 -7.80 -2.45
CA LEU A 47 -6.77 -7.49 -2.43
C LEU A 47 -7.62 -8.49 -3.22
N ALA A 48 -7.03 -9.22 -4.16
CA ALA A 48 -7.75 -10.30 -4.84
C ALA A 48 -8.02 -11.52 -3.93
N GLU A 49 -7.14 -11.78 -2.96
CA GLU A 49 -7.32 -12.84 -1.97
C GLU A 49 -8.25 -12.40 -0.83
N ILE A 50 -8.18 -11.12 -0.43
CA ILE A 50 -9.12 -10.54 0.54
C ILE A 50 -10.55 -10.60 0.02
N ALA A 51 -10.75 -10.39 -1.29
CA ALA A 51 -12.02 -10.57 -2.01
C ALA A 51 -13.22 -9.84 -1.36
N LEU A 52 -13.01 -8.61 -0.89
CA LEU A 52 -14.10 -7.81 -0.34
C LEU A 52 -15.23 -7.63 -1.35
N PRO A 53 -16.50 -7.79 -0.97
CA PRO A 53 -17.63 -7.37 -1.79
C PRO A 53 -17.59 -5.85 -1.99
N PHE A 54 -18.51 -5.27 -2.76
CA PHE A 54 -18.76 -3.83 -2.64
C PHE A 54 -19.26 -3.54 -1.22
N LEU A 55 -18.88 -2.34 -0.72
CA LEU A 55 -19.20 -1.91 0.65
C LEU A 55 -20.68 -2.18 0.97
N ASP A 56 -20.89 -3.07 1.92
CA ASP A 56 -22.21 -3.60 2.34
C ASP A 56 -22.48 -3.43 3.85
N GLU A 57 -21.60 -2.71 4.57
CA GLU A 57 -21.83 -2.43 5.99
C GLU A 57 -23.00 -1.46 6.18
N PRO A 58 -23.92 -1.77 7.13
CA PRO A 58 -25.06 -0.90 7.41
C PRO A 58 -24.66 0.39 8.14
N GLU A 59 -23.56 0.38 8.89
CA GLU A 59 -23.08 1.51 9.66
C GLU A 59 -21.92 2.21 8.96
N TYR A 60 -21.71 3.50 9.25
CA TYR A 60 -20.56 4.23 8.75
C TYR A 60 -19.26 3.69 9.34
N ALA A 61 -18.21 3.57 8.52
CA ALA A 61 -16.90 3.07 8.94
C ALA A 61 -16.31 3.86 10.15
N SER A 62 -16.64 5.15 10.27
CA SER A 62 -16.21 6.01 11.39
C SER A 62 -16.71 5.56 12.75
N THR A 63 -17.79 4.76 12.81
CA THR A 63 -18.31 4.20 14.07
C THR A 63 -17.41 3.09 14.62
N GLY A 64 -16.69 2.37 13.74
CA GLY A 64 -15.91 1.17 14.08
C GLY A 64 -16.80 -0.03 14.42
N ILE A 65 -18.09 0.01 14.04
CA ILE A 65 -19.05 -1.09 14.24
C ILE A 65 -19.21 -1.82 12.91
N TYR A 66 -18.76 -3.07 12.86
CA TYR A 66 -18.76 -3.89 11.66
C TYR A 66 -19.65 -5.12 11.81
N ALA A 67 -20.71 -5.19 10.98
CA ALA A 67 -21.68 -6.28 11.02
C ALA A 67 -21.13 -7.55 10.36
N HIS A 68 -20.31 -7.41 9.32
CA HIS A 68 -19.88 -8.52 8.49
C HIS A 68 -18.52 -9.11 8.89
N ALA A 69 -18.37 -10.42 8.76
CA ALA A 69 -17.15 -11.13 9.12
C ALA A 69 -15.94 -10.71 8.24
N HIS A 70 -16.17 -10.46 6.94
CA HIS A 70 -15.14 -10.01 6.02
C HIS A 70 -14.61 -8.63 6.41
N THR A 71 -15.46 -7.72 6.85
CA THR A 71 -15.04 -6.39 7.33
C THR A 71 -14.21 -6.49 8.60
N ARG A 72 -14.66 -7.30 9.57
CA ARG A 72 -13.89 -7.52 10.82
C ARG A 72 -12.52 -8.15 10.55
N ALA A 73 -12.44 -9.10 9.60
CA ALA A 73 -11.17 -9.70 9.20
C ALA A 73 -10.25 -8.67 8.53
N TRP A 74 -10.80 -7.83 7.64
CA TRP A 74 -10.08 -6.75 6.98
C TRP A 74 -9.61 -5.68 8.00
N SER A 75 -10.48 -5.27 8.91
CA SER A 75 -10.16 -4.36 10.01
C SER A 75 -8.99 -4.88 10.85
N ALA A 76 -9.06 -6.13 11.31
CA ALA A 76 -8.00 -6.73 12.11
C ALA A 76 -6.66 -6.80 11.36
N LEU A 77 -6.69 -7.10 10.05
CA LEU A 77 -5.49 -7.11 9.22
C LEU A 77 -4.89 -5.69 9.10
N VAL A 78 -5.70 -4.69 8.77
CA VAL A 78 -5.24 -3.30 8.64
C VAL A 78 -4.75 -2.74 9.96
N ASP A 79 -5.46 -3.03 11.06
CA ASP A 79 -5.09 -2.57 12.40
C ASP A 79 -3.73 -3.13 12.85
N SER A 80 -3.38 -4.33 12.41
CA SER A 80 -2.11 -4.97 12.74
C SER A 80 -0.88 -4.29 12.10
N ALA A 81 -1.04 -3.40 11.12
CA ALA A 81 0.05 -2.69 10.46
C ALA A 81 0.41 -1.39 11.18
N ASP A 82 1.69 -1.01 11.15
CA ASP A 82 2.20 0.29 11.58
C ASP A 82 2.37 1.26 10.40
N ALA A 83 2.52 0.73 9.18
CA ALA A 83 2.67 1.49 7.94
C ALA A 83 2.21 0.66 6.74
N PHE A 84 1.97 1.33 5.61
CA PHE A 84 1.54 0.71 4.37
C PHE A 84 2.41 1.12 3.18
N LEU A 85 2.67 0.16 2.28
CA LEU A 85 3.15 0.42 0.92
C LEU A 85 2.09 -0.07 -0.07
N PHE A 86 1.45 0.83 -0.80
CA PHE A 86 0.44 0.51 -1.80
C PHE A 86 1.06 0.33 -3.19
N VAL A 87 0.90 -0.86 -3.76
CA VAL A 87 1.33 -1.19 -5.13
C VAL A 87 0.15 -0.97 -6.07
N LEU A 88 0.15 0.16 -6.77
CA LEU A 88 -1.02 0.78 -7.36
C LEU A 88 -0.98 0.80 -8.90
N PRO A 89 -1.86 0.06 -9.62
CA PRO A 89 -2.03 0.25 -11.05
C PRO A 89 -2.77 1.55 -11.37
N MET A 90 -2.50 2.09 -12.54
CA MET A 90 -3.31 3.14 -13.12
C MET A 90 -4.28 2.55 -14.15
N TYR A 91 -5.59 2.73 -13.94
CA TYR A 91 -6.64 2.39 -14.90
C TYR A 91 -7.39 3.66 -15.31
N ASN A 92 -7.36 3.97 -16.61
CA ASN A 92 -8.05 5.16 -17.16
C ASN A 92 -7.71 6.47 -16.43
N GLY A 93 -6.44 6.64 -16.04
CA GLY A 93 -5.96 7.84 -15.37
C GLY A 93 -6.10 7.84 -13.84
N GLY A 94 -6.86 6.90 -13.25
CA GLY A 94 -7.13 6.83 -11.83
C GLY A 94 -6.61 5.55 -11.15
N PHE A 95 -6.77 5.48 -9.84
CA PHE A 95 -6.54 4.28 -9.05
C PHE A 95 -7.74 3.31 -9.15
N THR A 96 -7.57 2.08 -8.67
CA THR A 96 -8.55 1.01 -8.89
C THR A 96 -9.78 1.13 -7.98
N ALA A 97 -10.96 0.75 -8.51
CA ALA A 97 -12.18 0.68 -7.74
C ALA A 97 -12.10 -0.30 -6.54
N PRO A 98 -11.51 -1.52 -6.66
CA PRO A 98 -11.32 -2.41 -5.52
C PRO A 98 -10.47 -1.79 -4.41
N PHE A 99 -9.46 -0.97 -4.74
CA PHE A 99 -8.65 -0.31 -3.74
C PHE A 99 -9.44 0.80 -3.01
N LYS A 100 -10.20 1.62 -3.77
CA LYS A 100 -11.09 2.61 -3.16
C LYS A 100 -12.09 1.93 -2.22
N ASN A 101 -12.71 0.84 -2.67
CA ASN A 101 -13.64 0.05 -1.89
C ASN A 101 -13.00 -0.48 -0.58
N ALA A 102 -11.78 -1.01 -0.65
CA ALA A 102 -11.05 -1.50 0.52
C ALA A 102 -10.73 -0.39 1.55
N ILE A 103 -10.46 0.85 1.07
CA ILE A 103 -10.28 2.01 1.96
C ILE A 103 -11.61 2.36 2.64
N ASP A 104 -12.73 2.38 1.89
CA ASP A 104 -14.03 2.83 2.35
C ASP A 104 -14.67 1.92 3.40
N PHE A 105 -14.29 0.64 3.46
CA PHE A 105 -14.73 -0.28 4.50
C PHE A 105 -14.30 0.13 5.91
N LEU A 106 -13.20 0.90 6.04
CA LEU A 106 -12.57 1.21 7.32
C LEU A 106 -12.30 2.71 7.45
N TYR A 107 -12.12 3.17 8.69
CA TYR A 107 -11.77 4.56 8.96
C TYR A 107 -10.72 4.68 10.07
N ARG A 108 -11.00 4.14 11.26
CA ARG A 108 -10.16 4.28 12.45
C ARG A 108 -8.80 3.60 12.29
N GLU A 109 -8.80 2.47 11.59
CA GLU A 109 -7.63 1.62 11.38
C GLU A 109 -6.59 2.28 10.47
N TRP A 110 -7.00 3.27 9.67
CA TRP A 110 -6.10 4.05 8.81
C TRP A 110 -5.42 5.22 9.51
N GLN A 111 -6.06 5.76 10.56
CA GLN A 111 -5.69 7.04 11.14
C GLN A 111 -4.27 7.06 11.70
N GLY A 112 -3.52 8.11 11.33
CA GLY A 112 -2.15 8.34 11.77
C GLY A 112 -1.10 7.42 11.15
N LYS A 113 -1.50 6.44 10.33
CA LYS A 113 -0.56 5.48 9.75
C LYS A 113 0.08 6.01 8.47
N PRO A 114 1.42 5.90 8.32
CA PRO A 114 2.13 6.28 7.11
C PRO A 114 1.77 5.41 5.90
N ALA A 115 1.71 6.05 4.71
CA ALA A 115 1.38 5.41 3.44
C ALA A 115 2.37 5.77 2.34
N GLY A 116 3.12 4.79 1.84
CA GLY A 116 3.98 4.92 0.66
C GLY A 116 3.27 4.46 -0.61
N LEU A 117 3.66 5.03 -1.75
CA LEU A 117 3.09 4.72 -3.06
C LEU A 117 4.15 4.17 -4.02
N LEU A 118 3.87 2.99 -4.58
CA LEU A 118 4.58 2.40 -5.71
C LEU A 118 3.57 2.20 -6.84
N SER A 119 3.51 3.14 -7.76
CA SER A 119 2.56 3.07 -8.87
C SER A 119 3.16 2.39 -10.10
N TYR A 120 2.30 1.87 -10.99
CA TYR A 120 2.73 1.31 -12.26
C TYR A 120 1.69 1.49 -13.37
N SER A 121 2.15 1.51 -14.64
CA SER A 121 1.29 1.46 -15.82
C SER A 121 2.01 0.86 -17.02
N ALA A 122 1.24 0.47 -18.05
CA ALA A 122 1.80 0.08 -19.34
C ALA A 122 2.42 1.28 -20.09
N GLY A 123 1.92 2.48 -19.83
CA GLY A 123 2.41 3.73 -20.46
C GLY A 123 3.58 4.36 -19.73
N GLY A 124 4.09 5.46 -20.31
CA GLY A 124 5.29 6.16 -19.83
C GLY A 124 5.14 6.91 -18.50
N SER A 125 3.90 7.11 -18.00
CA SER A 125 3.68 7.82 -16.72
C SER A 125 3.97 6.96 -15.48
N GLY A 126 4.17 5.64 -15.63
CA GLY A 126 4.38 4.74 -14.50
C GLY A 126 3.25 4.71 -13.49
N GLY A 127 2.05 5.21 -13.84
CA GLY A 127 0.92 5.30 -12.93
C GLY A 127 0.94 6.50 -11.98
N ALA A 128 1.90 7.40 -12.08
CA ALA A 128 2.01 8.58 -11.21
C ALA A 128 0.71 9.44 -11.12
N PRO A 129 -0.10 9.62 -12.18
CA PRO A 129 -1.38 10.31 -12.04
C PRO A 129 -2.34 9.65 -11.05
N ALA A 130 -2.41 8.32 -11.04
CA ALA A 130 -3.26 7.59 -10.07
C ALA A 130 -2.79 7.79 -8.62
N GLY A 131 -1.47 7.82 -8.39
CA GLY A 131 -0.88 8.14 -7.08
C GLY A 131 -1.27 9.54 -6.61
N ARG A 132 -1.17 10.54 -7.49
CA ARG A 132 -1.58 11.91 -7.15
C ARG A 132 -3.08 12.03 -6.84
N MET A 133 -3.94 11.30 -7.56
CA MET A 133 -5.37 11.27 -7.26
C MET A 133 -5.69 10.55 -5.95
N LEU A 134 -4.88 9.57 -5.57
CA LEU A 134 -5.08 8.80 -4.35
C LEU A 134 -4.70 9.59 -3.09
N ARG A 135 -3.66 10.42 -3.15
CA ARG A 135 -3.15 11.17 -1.98
C ARG A 135 -4.27 11.84 -1.15
N PRO A 136 -5.14 12.70 -1.71
CA PRO A 136 -6.21 13.32 -0.93
C PRO A 136 -7.21 12.33 -0.34
N VAL A 137 -7.38 11.15 -0.94
CA VAL A 137 -8.24 10.09 -0.38
C VAL A 137 -7.59 9.49 0.87
N LEU A 138 -6.28 9.22 0.85
CA LEU A 138 -5.55 8.72 2.01
C LEU A 138 -5.56 9.75 3.14
N GLU A 139 -5.34 11.02 2.83
CA GLU A 139 -5.39 12.12 3.80
C GLU A 139 -6.79 12.26 4.43
N SER A 140 -7.86 12.05 3.64
CA SER A 140 -9.25 12.15 4.14
C SER A 140 -9.62 11.07 5.17
N VAL A 141 -8.93 9.94 5.15
CA VAL A 141 -9.08 8.88 6.17
C VAL A 141 -7.97 8.96 7.24
N GLY A 142 -7.25 10.09 7.30
CA GLY A 142 -6.26 10.36 8.33
C GLY A 142 -4.93 9.64 8.18
N MET A 143 -4.62 9.04 7.03
CA MET A 143 -3.29 8.50 6.74
C MET A 143 -2.29 9.63 6.48
N VAL A 144 -1.01 9.34 6.60
CA VAL A 144 0.11 10.26 6.35
C VAL A 144 0.89 9.77 5.12
N PRO A 145 0.53 10.22 3.89
CA PRO A 145 1.26 9.81 2.69
C PRO A 145 2.69 10.37 2.69
N THR A 146 3.67 9.53 2.27
CA THR A 146 5.05 9.97 2.06
C THR A 146 5.14 11.03 0.95
N GLU A 147 6.10 11.96 1.03
CA GLU A 147 6.38 12.88 -0.08
C GLU A 147 7.03 12.13 -1.24
N ALA A 148 7.97 11.23 -0.95
CA ALA A 148 8.55 10.35 -1.94
C ALA A 148 7.51 9.35 -2.48
N SER A 149 7.60 9.06 -3.77
CA SER A 149 6.83 8.00 -4.43
C SER A 149 7.68 7.35 -5.52
N ALA A 150 7.43 6.08 -5.82
CA ALA A 150 8.08 5.37 -6.92
C ALA A 150 7.08 5.07 -8.03
N ALA A 151 7.54 5.09 -9.29
CA ALA A 151 6.69 4.87 -10.45
C ALA A 151 7.36 3.94 -11.47
N VAL A 152 6.60 2.95 -11.98
CA VAL A 152 7.10 1.94 -12.91
C VAL A 152 6.43 2.08 -14.27
N PRO A 153 7.05 2.79 -15.22
CA PRO A 153 6.56 2.85 -16.60
C PRO A 153 6.81 1.53 -17.33
N GLY A 154 6.00 1.25 -18.36
CA GLY A 154 6.19 0.11 -19.25
C GLY A 154 6.15 -1.25 -18.55
N ILE A 155 5.35 -1.41 -17.51
CA ILE A 155 5.30 -2.58 -16.64
C ILE A 155 5.18 -3.91 -17.38
N THR A 156 4.51 -3.94 -18.53
CA THR A 156 4.28 -5.16 -19.34
C THR A 156 5.57 -5.81 -19.84
N GLY A 157 6.62 -5.02 -20.07
CA GLY A 157 7.94 -5.52 -20.47
C GLY A 157 8.83 -5.95 -19.28
N LEU A 158 8.38 -5.71 -18.06
CA LEU A 158 9.16 -5.94 -16.83
C LEU A 158 8.68 -7.17 -16.04
N VAL A 159 7.50 -7.72 -16.36
CA VAL A 159 6.98 -8.94 -15.75
C VAL A 159 7.28 -10.12 -16.67
N THR A 160 7.95 -11.14 -16.12
CA THR A 160 8.33 -12.36 -16.82
C THR A 160 7.81 -13.58 -16.06
N ALA A 161 8.04 -14.79 -16.60
CA ALA A 161 7.73 -16.03 -15.89
C ALA A 161 8.51 -16.19 -14.58
N ASP A 162 9.70 -15.57 -14.49
CA ASP A 162 10.56 -15.61 -13.29
C ASP A 162 10.25 -14.49 -12.28
N GLY A 163 9.27 -13.63 -12.57
CA GLY A 163 8.86 -12.54 -11.70
C GLY A 163 9.03 -11.14 -12.29
N PHE A 164 9.28 -10.14 -11.43
CA PHE A 164 9.46 -8.75 -11.82
C PHE A 164 10.94 -8.43 -11.96
N ARG A 165 11.33 -7.86 -13.12
CA ARG A 165 12.66 -7.33 -13.39
C ARG A 165 12.66 -5.81 -13.18
N ALA A 166 13.24 -5.36 -12.08
CA ALA A 166 13.31 -3.95 -11.74
C ALA A 166 14.17 -3.18 -12.77
N PRO A 167 13.68 -2.06 -13.33
CA PRO A 167 14.50 -1.16 -14.12
C PRO A 167 15.54 -0.45 -13.25
N GLU A 168 16.58 0.06 -13.92
CA GLU A 168 17.61 0.86 -13.25
C GLU A 168 16.97 2.06 -12.50
N GLY A 169 17.47 2.35 -11.31
CA GLY A 169 17.01 3.44 -10.47
C GLY A 169 15.80 3.13 -9.59
N LEU A 170 14.93 2.19 -9.97
CA LEU A 170 13.71 1.90 -9.20
C LEU A 170 13.98 1.49 -7.74
N ALA A 171 15.05 0.74 -7.51
CA ALA A 171 15.41 0.33 -6.14
C ALA A 171 15.77 1.55 -5.26
N ALA A 172 16.42 2.57 -5.84
CA ALA A 172 16.73 3.80 -5.13
C ALA A 172 15.49 4.66 -4.87
N GLU A 173 14.57 4.77 -5.84
CA GLU A 173 13.29 5.46 -5.66
C GLU A 173 12.47 4.78 -4.54
N LEU A 174 12.36 3.46 -4.57
CA LEU A 174 11.65 2.72 -3.53
C LEU A 174 12.34 2.85 -2.17
N ALA A 175 13.67 2.86 -2.12
CA ALA A 175 14.42 3.06 -0.88
C ALA A 175 14.07 4.40 -0.23
N ALA A 176 13.94 5.49 -0.99
CA ALA A 176 13.52 6.79 -0.47
C ALA A 176 12.12 6.74 0.16
N VAL A 177 11.17 6.06 -0.49
CA VAL A 177 9.82 5.84 0.07
C VAL A 177 9.88 5.04 1.38
N LEU A 178 10.67 3.96 1.42
CA LEU A 178 10.80 3.10 2.61
C LEU A 178 11.50 3.81 3.77
N ASP A 179 12.50 4.65 3.48
CA ASP A 179 13.21 5.42 4.50
C ASP A 179 12.26 6.46 5.15
N GLU A 180 11.43 7.12 4.33
CA GLU A 180 10.42 8.06 4.83
C GLU A 180 9.31 7.36 5.62
N LEU A 181 8.79 6.22 5.13
CA LEU A 181 7.85 5.38 5.88
C LEU A 181 8.40 5.01 7.26
N ALA A 182 9.66 4.58 7.32
CA ALA A 182 10.29 4.21 8.58
C ALA A 182 10.48 5.41 9.53
N ALA A 183 10.73 6.60 9.01
CA ALA A 183 10.82 7.82 9.80
C ALA A 183 9.46 8.23 10.37
N LEU A 184 8.43 8.25 9.53
CA LEU A 184 7.05 8.61 9.92
C LEU A 184 6.48 7.63 10.94
N ALA A 185 6.67 6.32 10.75
CA ALA A 185 6.15 5.29 11.66
C ALA A 185 6.80 5.30 13.07
N ARG A 186 7.95 5.95 13.22
CA ARG A 186 8.61 6.14 14.54
C ARG A 186 8.18 7.42 15.23
N THR A 187 7.51 8.31 14.52
CA THR A 187 7.06 9.58 15.09
C THR A 187 5.75 9.35 15.85
N PRO A 188 5.67 9.64 17.15
CA PRO A 188 4.41 9.53 17.87
C PRO A 188 3.35 10.41 17.19
N VAL A 189 2.17 9.85 16.94
CA VAL A 189 1.02 10.66 16.51
C VAL A 189 0.69 11.59 17.67
N SER A 190 0.84 12.90 17.45
CA SER A 190 0.40 13.90 18.44
C SER A 190 -1.11 13.78 18.62
N ALA A 191 -1.53 13.45 19.83
CA ALA A 191 -2.95 13.31 20.19
C ALA A 191 -3.67 14.65 20.10
#